data_3e21439fed23f699a490af999203f452
#
_entry.id   3e21439fed23f699a490af999203f452
#
_cell.length_a   1.000
_cell.length_b   1.000
_cell.length_c   1.000
_cell.angle_alpha   90.00
_cell.angle_beta   90.00
_cell.angle_gamma   90.00
#
_symmetry.space_group_name_H-M   'P 1'
#
loop_
_entity.id
_entity.type
_entity.pdbx_description
1 polymer ?
#
loop_
_entity_poly.entity_id
_entity_poly.type
_entity_poly.pdbx_seq_one_letter_code
_entity_poly.pdbx_strand_id
1 'polypeptide(L)'
;MSQENSSQFLRNRPKILLIIFFSALCVKLLIFFLATDPIVFHKYPYFAQRISEGFDIGERILDLSPLYLYINLFIYKIYGKNWEVLAVLQIFLGSLNCLLIYFIGEKILGRAVGLIAAFVLLLYGNLTVVELTLEPESFVLLFNSLLVLILIQNQAETAPTKNSWRWLLAGVVIGLAAITKANALLLLPVALVWVWQKHPSPARAIKAMLLVTAGTVLLISPITIRNYVKFQDFILLTADSGKVFFHGNGPGSTGMERADLPDQGFAEESQSEPDYAHVLFRKAARALTGRHLKPSECARFWFGYTLDYMRAHPLSAFILEVKKFFYFWGNYEVHDIDSAYKNYRTLQTWPLLPFGIISALGIVGLGLALKQFRQAFLLYAMILVYLFSALVLFVASRYRLPAAPFLAIFAACTVTSLYTQLRERRRIRLLACAGLVAALFAGTHLFFRSEIETLDRWQRATRIHYSLGGNMLFKKGLYREAIPEFAKAIELEPGFAPAYNGLGMSYAVLNDFEQAEKNFRRVIELSPGIDQGYLNLGLLYELKGEPSKALPLLEKASRLNPGNPKTKEHLQKIRAGGEK
;
A
#
# COMPACT_ATOMS: atom_id res chain seq x y z
N MET A 1 33.35 30.47 -2.90
CA MET A 1 33.35 29.92 -4.27
C MET A 1 33.55 31.10 -5.20
N SER A 2 34.56 31.05 -6.05
CA SER A 2 34.87 32.13 -7.00
C SER A 2 33.77 32.29 -8.07
N GLN A 3 33.61 33.50 -8.60
CA GLN A 3 32.61 33.82 -9.65
C GLN A 3 32.75 32.92 -10.89
N GLU A 4 33.95 32.45 -11.22
CA GLU A 4 34.21 31.50 -12.31
C GLU A 4 33.54 30.13 -12.10
N ASN A 5 33.56 29.61 -10.86
CA ASN A 5 32.89 28.35 -10.52
C ASN A 5 31.35 28.44 -10.64
N SER A 6 30.78 29.63 -10.41
CA SER A 6 29.31 29.83 -10.56
C SER A 6 28.86 29.92 -12.02
N SER A 7 29.66 30.54 -12.91
CA SER A 7 29.32 30.67 -14.33
C SER A 7 29.46 29.36 -15.12
N GLN A 8 30.51 28.59 -14.87
CA GLN A 8 30.72 27.27 -15.46
C GLN A 8 29.64 26.28 -15.02
N PHE A 9 29.10 26.48 -13.83
CA PHE A 9 28.03 25.69 -13.29
C PHE A 9 26.67 25.94 -13.92
N LEU A 10 26.26 27.19 -14.10
CA LEU A 10 25.03 27.53 -14.79
C LEU A 10 25.00 26.95 -16.21
N ARG A 11 26.15 26.89 -16.87
CA ARG A 11 26.36 26.26 -18.19
C ARG A 11 26.21 24.73 -18.15
N ASN A 12 26.51 24.06 -17.02
CA ASN A 12 26.43 22.60 -16.88
C ASN A 12 25.12 22.11 -16.23
N ARG A 13 24.28 23.02 -15.75
CA ARG A 13 23.00 22.67 -15.08
C ARG A 13 22.10 21.76 -15.93
N PRO A 14 21.83 22.06 -17.22
CA PRO A 14 21.01 21.18 -18.05
C PRO A 14 21.61 19.76 -18.20
N LYS A 15 22.93 19.65 -18.33
CA LYS A 15 23.59 18.33 -18.42
C LYS A 15 23.38 17.48 -17.16
N ILE A 16 23.47 18.08 -15.98
CA ILE A 16 23.25 17.39 -14.70
C ILE A 16 21.82 16.88 -14.59
N LEU A 17 20.85 17.71 -14.97
CA LEU A 17 19.43 17.33 -14.96
C LEU A 17 19.15 16.14 -15.89
N LEU A 18 19.72 16.19 -17.12
CA LEU A 18 19.63 15.08 -18.05
C LEU A 18 20.27 13.80 -17.48
N ILE A 19 21.47 13.92 -16.87
CA ILE A 19 22.14 12.77 -16.25
C ILE A 19 21.27 12.15 -15.14
N ILE A 20 20.72 12.95 -14.22
CA ILE A 20 19.87 12.43 -13.14
C ILE A 20 18.67 11.69 -13.73
N PHE A 21 17.94 12.33 -14.66
CA PHE A 21 16.74 11.76 -15.25
C PHE A 21 17.02 10.47 -16.02
N PHE A 22 17.98 10.52 -16.96
CA PHE A 22 18.27 9.37 -17.81
C PHE A 22 18.92 8.22 -17.02
N SER A 23 19.77 8.51 -16.04
CA SER A 23 20.31 7.45 -15.17
C SER A 23 19.18 6.77 -14.38
N ALA A 24 18.22 7.53 -13.84
CA ALA A 24 17.07 6.97 -13.15
C ALA A 24 16.22 6.11 -14.10
N LEU A 25 15.92 6.63 -15.28
CA LEU A 25 15.13 5.93 -16.29
C LEU A 25 15.81 4.63 -16.75
N CYS A 26 17.12 4.68 -17.08
CA CYS A 26 17.87 3.51 -17.54
C CYS A 26 17.95 2.42 -16.47
N VAL A 27 18.30 2.77 -15.21
CA VAL A 27 18.39 1.79 -14.13
C VAL A 27 17.05 1.12 -13.88
N LYS A 28 15.95 1.87 -13.83
CA LYS A 28 14.61 1.34 -13.59
C LYS A 28 14.10 0.49 -14.75
N LEU A 29 14.34 0.90 -15.99
CA LEU A 29 14.02 0.08 -17.16
C LEU A 29 14.86 -1.21 -17.20
N LEU A 30 16.14 -1.14 -16.84
CA LEU A 30 16.97 -2.33 -16.73
C LEU A 30 16.41 -3.33 -15.70
N ILE A 31 15.99 -2.83 -14.54
CA ILE A 31 15.32 -3.64 -13.51
C ILE A 31 14.01 -4.23 -14.07
N PHE A 32 13.21 -3.44 -14.75
CA PHE A 32 11.95 -3.90 -15.37
C PHE A 32 12.18 -5.08 -16.31
N PHE A 33 13.17 -4.98 -17.20
CA PHE A 33 13.43 -6.03 -18.18
C PHE A 33 14.17 -7.27 -17.63
N LEU A 34 14.99 -7.10 -16.58
CA LEU A 34 15.86 -8.20 -16.10
C LEU A 34 15.34 -8.88 -14.82
N ALA A 35 14.61 -8.17 -13.97
CA ALA A 35 14.34 -8.63 -12.62
C ALA A 35 12.87 -8.90 -12.32
N THR A 36 11.96 -8.59 -13.23
CA THR A 36 10.52 -8.71 -12.95
C THR A 36 9.88 -9.88 -13.65
N ASP A 37 9.10 -10.64 -12.91
CA ASP A 37 8.12 -11.54 -13.50
C ASP A 37 7.02 -10.73 -14.21
N PRO A 38 6.35 -11.34 -15.19
CA PRO A 38 5.22 -10.69 -15.84
C PRO A 38 4.22 -10.20 -14.80
N ILE A 39 3.69 -9.01 -15.05
CA ILE A 39 2.73 -8.32 -14.19
C ILE A 39 1.62 -9.30 -13.81
N VAL A 40 1.57 -9.66 -12.54
CA VAL A 40 0.54 -10.52 -12.00
C VAL A 40 -0.71 -9.68 -11.76
N PHE A 41 -1.85 -10.31 -11.85
CA PHE A 41 -3.19 -9.77 -11.74
C PHE A 41 -3.37 -8.70 -10.64
N HIS A 42 -3.77 -7.49 -11.03
CA HIS A 42 -4.04 -6.36 -10.13
C HIS A 42 -5.48 -5.89 -10.22
N LYS A 43 -6.01 -5.37 -9.11
CA LYS A 43 -7.40 -4.93 -9.02
C LYS A 43 -7.74 -3.82 -10.01
N TYR A 44 -6.88 -2.82 -10.19
CA TYR A 44 -7.16 -1.69 -11.10
C TYR A 44 -7.25 -2.10 -12.57
N PRO A 45 -6.29 -2.84 -13.13
CA PRO A 45 -6.41 -3.44 -14.46
C PRO A 45 -7.67 -4.29 -14.65
N TYR A 46 -7.99 -5.13 -13.67
CA TYR A 46 -9.19 -5.97 -13.71
C TYR A 46 -10.47 -5.15 -13.78
N PHE A 47 -10.64 -4.18 -12.89
CA PHE A 47 -11.85 -3.36 -12.90
C PHE A 47 -11.92 -2.43 -14.11
N ALA A 48 -10.80 -1.91 -14.61
CA ALA A 48 -10.75 -1.14 -15.84
C ALA A 48 -11.20 -1.96 -17.05
N GLN A 49 -10.77 -3.21 -17.15
CA GLN A 49 -11.25 -4.15 -18.18
C GLN A 49 -12.76 -4.37 -18.06
N ARG A 50 -13.26 -4.72 -16.86
CA ARG A 50 -14.70 -4.97 -16.61
C ARG A 50 -15.57 -3.77 -16.99
N ILE A 51 -15.18 -2.57 -16.60
CA ILE A 51 -15.89 -1.32 -16.97
C ILE A 51 -15.87 -1.12 -18.50
N SER A 52 -14.73 -1.36 -19.14
CA SER A 52 -14.61 -1.21 -20.59
C SER A 52 -15.47 -2.21 -21.37
N GLU A 53 -15.70 -3.40 -20.81
CA GLU A 53 -16.57 -4.45 -21.35
C GLU A 53 -18.06 -4.20 -21.02
N GLY A 54 -18.40 -3.07 -20.39
CA GLY A 54 -19.77 -2.67 -20.07
C GLY A 54 -20.33 -3.22 -18.76
N PHE A 55 -19.51 -3.85 -17.92
CA PHE A 55 -19.96 -4.34 -16.62
C PHE A 55 -20.03 -3.21 -15.58
N ASP A 56 -21.14 -3.13 -14.85
CA ASP A 56 -21.23 -2.28 -13.68
C ASP A 56 -20.53 -2.95 -12.48
N ILE A 57 -19.47 -2.32 -11.98
CA ILE A 57 -18.75 -2.79 -10.79
C ILE A 57 -19.43 -2.39 -9.48
N GLY A 58 -20.58 -1.69 -9.55
CA GLY A 58 -21.37 -1.31 -8.39
C GLY A 58 -20.60 -0.48 -7.38
N GLU A 59 -20.81 -0.77 -6.11
CA GLU A 59 -20.19 -0.05 -4.98
C GLU A 59 -18.69 -0.29 -4.84
N ARG A 60 -18.11 -1.27 -5.54
CA ARG A 60 -16.66 -1.52 -5.57
C ARG A 60 -15.85 -0.33 -6.09
N ILE A 61 -16.48 0.54 -6.89
CA ILE A 61 -15.86 1.79 -7.34
C ILE A 61 -15.48 2.71 -6.17
N LEU A 62 -16.13 2.57 -5.01
CA LEU A 62 -15.87 3.37 -3.82
C LEU A 62 -14.61 2.95 -3.05
N ASP A 63 -14.06 1.77 -3.35
CA ASP A 63 -12.83 1.26 -2.73
C ASP A 63 -11.60 1.46 -3.64
N LEU A 64 -11.81 2.05 -4.80
CA LEU A 64 -10.76 2.29 -5.78
C LEU A 64 -10.34 3.76 -5.79
N SER A 65 -9.06 4.02 -6.01
CA SER A 65 -8.54 5.37 -6.26
C SER A 65 -9.10 5.91 -7.57
N PRO A 66 -9.94 6.96 -7.56
CA PRO A 66 -10.66 7.38 -8.77
C PRO A 66 -9.74 7.74 -9.94
N LEU A 67 -8.73 8.60 -9.70
CA LEU A 67 -7.82 9.03 -10.78
C LEU A 67 -7.09 7.84 -11.39
N TYR A 68 -6.57 6.96 -10.55
CA TYR A 68 -5.79 5.82 -11.03
C TYR A 68 -6.64 4.81 -11.79
N LEU A 69 -7.88 4.59 -11.37
CA LEU A 69 -8.85 3.77 -12.12
C LEU A 69 -9.12 4.34 -13.53
N TYR A 70 -9.33 5.67 -13.63
CA TYR A 70 -9.56 6.30 -14.95
C TYR A 70 -8.31 6.26 -15.84
N ILE A 71 -7.10 6.38 -15.28
CA ILE A 71 -5.86 6.19 -16.04
C ILE A 71 -5.76 4.75 -16.57
N ASN A 72 -6.06 3.75 -15.74
CA ASN A 72 -6.09 2.36 -16.16
C ASN A 72 -7.13 2.12 -17.27
N LEU A 73 -8.32 2.69 -17.13
CA LEU A 73 -9.38 2.59 -18.15
C LEU A 73 -8.96 3.25 -19.48
N PHE A 74 -8.30 4.40 -19.43
CA PHE A 74 -7.78 5.09 -20.61
C PHE A 74 -6.71 4.24 -21.32
N ILE A 75 -5.74 3.69 -20.56
CA ILE A 75 -4.69 2.82 -21.10
C ILE A 75 -5.31 1.56 -21.71
N TYR A 76 -6.27 0.93 -21.03
CA TYR A 76 -6.94 -0.26 -21.54
C TYR A 76 -7.66 0.02 -22.87
N LYS A 77 -8.35 1.16 -23.00
CA LYS A 77 -9.05 1.53 -24.23
C LYS A 77 -8.13 1.73 -25.42
N ILE A 78 -6.89 2.20 -25.20
CA ILE A 78 -5.92 2.50 -26.28
C ILE A 78 -5.05 1.28 -26.60
N TYR A 79 -4.55 0.59 -25.57
CA TYR A 79 -3.52 -0.44 -25.70
C TYR A 79 -4.02 -1.85 -25.34
N GLY A 80 -5.31 -2.01 -25.00
CA GLY A 80 -5.88 -3.29 -24.58
C GLY A 80 -5.28 -3.79 -23.27
N LYS A 81 -4.98 -5.10 -23.21
CA LYS A 81 -4.39 -5.75 -22.02
C LYS A 81 -2.88 -5.54 -21.87
N ASN A 82 -2.29 -4.59 -22.60
CA ASN A 82 -0.85 -4.30 -22.51
C ASN A 82 -0.57 -3.39 -21.31
N TRP A 83 -0.50 -3.97 -20.12
CA TRP A 83 -0.27 -3.25 -18.86
C TRP A 83 1.17 -2.80 -18.65
N GLU A 84 2.10 -3.28 -19.50
CA GLU A 84 3.50 -2.84 -19.50
C GLU A 84 3.60 -1.34 -19.80
N VAL A 85 2.70 -0.80 -20.62
CA VAL A 85 2.61 0.64 -20.90
C VAL A 85 2.42 1.44 -19.60
N LEU A 86 1.58 0.94 -18.68
CA LEU A 86 1.37 1.59 -17.39
C LEU A 86 2.62 1.50 -16.50
N ALA A 87 3.31 0.36 -16.49
CA ALA A 87 4.56 0.20 -15.75
C ALA A 87 5.64 1.17 -16.27
N VAL A 88 5.80 1.28 -17.59
CA VAL A 88 6.74 2.24 -18.21
C VAL A 88 6.37 3.67 -17.87
N LEU A 89 5.09 4.03 -17.88
CA LEU A 89 4.63 5.35 -17.42
C LEU A 89 5.01 5.60 -15.97
N GLN A 90 4.81 4.65 -15.07
CA GLN A 90 5.17 4.79 -13.65
C GLN A 90 6.67 4.92 -13.44
N ILE A 91 7.50 4.17 -14.18
CA ILE A 91 8.97 4.30 -14.20
C ILE A 91 9.37 5.71 -14.65
N PHE A 92 8.73 6.25 -15.69
CA PHE A 92 8.98 7.62 -16.15
C PHE A 92 8.65 8.64 -15.06
N LEU A 93 7.48 8.52 -14.39
CA LEU A 93 7.07 9.41 -13.30
C LEU A 93 8.03 9.32 -12.10
N GLY A 94 8.49 8.13 -11.74
CA GLY A 94 9.46 7.93 -10.68
C GLY A 94 10.84 8.54 -11.02
N SER A 95 11.25 8.48 -12.29
CA SER A 95 12.47 9.14 -12.76
C SER A 95 12.34 10.66 -12.71
N LEU A 96 11.18 11.20 -13.07
CA LEU A 96 10.85 12.62 -12.91
C LEU A 96 10.85 13.03 -11.43
N ASN A 97 10.37 12.17 -10.55
CA ASN A 97 10.38 12.45 -9.12
C ASN A 97 11.81 12.57 -8.54
N CYS A 98 12.77 11.78 -9.02
CA CYS A 98 14.19 11.96 -8.64
C CYS A 98 14.68 13.37 -9.00
N LEU A 99 14.26 13.89 -10.16
CA LEU A 99 14.59 15.24 -10.59
C LEU A 99 13.94 16.32 -9.70
N LEU A 100 12.68 16.13 -9.33
CA LEU A 100 11.97 17.07 -8.42
C LEU A 100 12.63 17.10 -7.05
N ILE A 101 13.05 15.96 -6.51
CA ILE A 101 13.76 15.85 -5.23
C ILE A 101 15.13 16.54 -5.29
N TYR A 102 15.85 16.44 -6.42
CA TYR A 102 17.04 17.25 -6.63
C TYR A 102 16.74 18.74 -6.46
N PHE A 103 15.72 19.28 -7.15
CA PHE A 103 15.37 20.70 -7.07
C PHE A 103 14.92 21.13 -5.68
N ILE A 104 14.14 20.32 -4.99
CA ILE A 104 13.67 20.60 -3.63
C ILE A 104 14.86 20.65 -2.67
N GLY A 105 15.72 19.61 -2.71
CA GLY A 105 16.92 19.53 -1.87
C GLY A 105 17.91 20.66 -2.14
N GLU A 106 18.19 20.97 -3.43
CA GLU A 106 19.02 22.09 -3.84
C GLU A 106 18.52 23.41 -3.26
N LYS A 107 17.22 23.67 -3.34
CA LYS A 107 16.63 24.94 -2.93
C LYS A 107 16.58 25.14 -1.42
N ILE A 108 16.40 24.06 -0.64
CA ILE A 108 16.23 24.13 0.81
C ILE A 108 17.55 23.96 1.56
N LEU A 109 18.33 22.94 1.23
CA LEU A 109 19.52 22.51 1.98
C LEU A 109 20.81 22.57 1.16
N GLY A 110 20.73 22.99 -0.10
CA GLY A 110 21.88 23.19 -0.95
C GLY A 110 22.09 22.06 -1.97
N ARG A 111 22.91 22.36 -2.96
CA ARG A 111 23.09 21.56 -4.17
C ARG A 111 23.61 20.15 -3.93
N ALA A 112 24.62 20.01 -3.05
CA ALA A 112 25.18 18.69 -2.74
C ALA A 112 24.12 17.76 -2.13
N VAL A 113 23.27 18.32 -1.23
CA VAL A 113 22.14 17.60 -0.64
C VAL A 113 21.14 17.19 -1.72
N GLY A 114 20.78 18.10 -2.63
CA GLY A 114 19.86 17.76 -3.73
C GLY A 114 20.37 16.62 -4.61
N LEU A 115 21.67 16.66 -5.02
CA LEU A 115 22.28 15.61 -5.84
C LEU A 115 22.29 14.25 -5.13
N ILE A 116 22.75 14.22 -3.89
CA ILE A 116 22.80 12.99 -3.10
C ILE A 116 21.40 12.45 -2.84
N ALA A 117 20.42 13.32 -2.55
CA ALA A 117 19.04 12.91 -2.33
C ALA A 117 18.41 12.25 -3.57
N ALA A 118 18.63 12.81 -4.76
CA ALA A 118 18.18 12.22 -6.00
C ALA A 118 18.82 10.84 -6.26
N PHE A 119 20.11 10.70 -5.94
CA PHE A 119 20.83 9.43 -6.06
C PHE A 119 20.37 8.39 -5.03
N VAL A 120 20.14 8.79 -3.79
CA VAL A 120 19.55 7.91 -2.75
C VAL A 120 18.19 7.41 -3.18
N LEU A 121 17.34 8.30 -3.73
CA LEU A 121 16.01 7.92 -4.20
C LEU A 121 16.05 6.99 -5.42
N LEU A 122 17.00 7.22 -6.36
CA LEU A 122 17.23 6.32 -7.49
C LEU A 122 17.57 4.90 -7.03
N LEU A 123 18.42 4.77 -6.01
CA LEU A 123 18.85 3.48 -5.49
C LEU A 123 17.88 2.84 -4.51
N TYR A 124 16.80 3.51 -4.13
CA TYR A 124 15.81 2.95 -3.23
C TYR A 124 14.98 1.86 -3.90
N GLY A 125 15.32 0.60 -3.58
CA GLY A 125 14.78 -0.59 -4.26
C GLY A 125 13.25 -0.70 -4.20
N ASN A 126 12.64 -0.39 -3.04
CA ASN A 126 11.20 -0.50 -2.88
C ASN A 126 10.41 0.51 -3.74
N LEU A 127 10.99 1.66 -4.06
CA LEU A 127 10.37 2.60 -4.99
C LEU A 127 10.17 1.95 -6.37
N THR A 128 11.19 1.27 -6.86
CA THR A 128 11.10 0.55 -8.15
C THR A 128 10.12 -0.62 -8.08
N VAL A 129 10.09 -1.36 -6.97
CA VAL A 129 9.08 -2.43 -6.76
C VAL A 129 7.67 -1.89 -6.95
N VAL A 130 7.35 -0.77 -6.29
CA VAL A 130 6.00 -0.18 -6.32
C VAL A 130 5.65 0.39 -7.71
N GLU A 131 6.63 0.94 -8.43
CA GLU A 131 6.45 1.40 -9.81
C GLU A 131 6.07 0.24 -10.75
N LEU A 132 6.55 -0.97 -10.46
CA LEU A 132 6.29 -2.17 -11.26
C LEU A 132 5.02 -2.93 -10.85
N THR A 133 4.42 -2.59 -9.73
CA THR A 133 3.25 -3.31 -9.19
C THR A 133 1.90 -2.68 -9.58
N LEU A 134 1.86 -1.75 -10.51
CA LEU A 134 0.64 -1.11 -11.04
C LEU A 134 -0.28 -0.55 -9.94
N GLU A 135 0.33 0.13 -8.97
CA GLU A 135 -0.35 0.81 -7.88
C GLU A 135 -0.19 2.34 -7.99
N PRO A 136 -1.07 3.15 -7.38
CA PRO A 136 -1.13 4.60 -7.60
C PRO A 136 0.02 5.41 -7.00
N GLU A 137 0.93 4.80 -6.25
CA GLU A 137 1.94 5.47 -5.43
C GLU A 137 2.88 6.39 -6.24
N SER A 138 3.25 6.00 -7.46
CA SER A 138 4.12 6.83 -8.31
C SER A 138 3.50 8.20 -8.61
N PHE A 139 2.17 8.25 -8.78
CA PHE A 139 1.43 9.50 -8.95
C PHE A 139 1.37 10.31 -7.66
N VAL A 140 1.15 9.65 -6.52
CA VAL A 140 1.15 10.32 -5.21
C VAL A 140 2.50 10.97 -4.93
N LEU A 141 3.61 10.26 -5.18
CA LEU A 141 4.97 10.78 -5.01
C LEU A 141 5.21 12.02 -5.89
N LEU A 142 4.80 11.95 -7.15
CA LEU A 142 4.92 13.06 -8.09
C LEU A 142 4.13 14.29 -7.60
N PHE A 143 2.85 14.11 -7.24
CA PHE A 143 2.00 15.22 -6.79
C PHE A 143 2.51 15.83 -5.47
N ASN A 144 3.00 15.02 -4.54
CA ASN A 144 3.62 15.50 -3.29
C ASN A 144 4.85 16.35 -3.56
N SER A 145 5.75 15.89 -4.44
CA SER A 145 6.97 16.63 -4.80
C SER A 145 6.64 17.91 -5.55
N LEU A 146 5.66 17.88 -6.48
CA LEU A 146 5.17 19.06 -7.19
C LEU A 146 4.55 20.07 -6.22
N LEU A 147 3.72 19.61 -5.27
CA LEU A 147 3.13 20.48 -4.24
C LEU A 147 4.21 21.22 -3.47
N VAL A 148 5.19 20.49 -2.92
CA VAL A 148 6.30 21.09 -2.15
C VAL A 148 7.07 22.10 -3.02
N LEU A 149 7.36 21.76 -4.28
CA LEU A 149 8.07 22.66 -5.20
C LEU A 149 7.27 23.94 -5.48
N ILE A 150 5.95 23.82 -5.73
CA ILE A 150 5.06 24.98 -5.96
C ILE A 150 5.02 25.87 -4.70
N LEU A 151 4.84 25.28 -3.52
CA LEU A 151 4.78 26.03 -2.27
C LEU A 151 6.09 26.76 -1.95
N ILE A 152 7.25 26.13 -2.24
CA ILE A 152 8.56 26.77 -2.03
C ILE A 152 8.80 27.87 -3.06
N GLN A 153 8.38 27.71 -4.31
CA GLN A 153 8.55 28.74 -5.34
C GLN A 153 7.72 29.99 -5.07
N ASN A 154 6.52 29.82 -4.52
CA ASN A 154 5.62 30.92 -4.20
C ASN A 154 6.11 31.85 -3.07
N GLN A 155 7.18 31.48 -2.33
CA GLN A 155 7.80 32.36 -1.30
C GLN A 155 8.59 33.53 -1.89
N ALA A 156 9.09 33.40 -3.11
CA ALA A 156 10.03 34.38 -3.69
C ALA A 156 9.35 35.66 -4.23
N GLU A 157 8.02 35.72 -4.24
CA GLU A 157 7.30 36.82 -4.86
C GLU A 157 6.90 37.90 -3.84
N THR A 158 7.70 38.95 -3.79
CA THR A 158 7.38 40.23 -3.10
C THR A 158 6.35 41.07 -3.90
N ALA A 159 6.04 40.71 -5.15
CA ALA A 159 5.11 41.42 -6.03
C ALA A 159 3.65 40.95 -5.84
N PRO A 160 2.70 41.88 -5.61
CA PRO A 160 1.44 41.54 -4.95
C PRO A 160 0.31 40.96 -5.79
N THR A 161 0.38 40.79 -7.11
CA THR A 161 -0.83 40.50 -7.88
C THR A 161 -0.73 39.58 -9.11
N LYS A 162 0.45 39.32 -9.67
CA LYS A 162 0.53 38.62 -10.97
C LYS A 162 0.35 37.10 -10.94
N ASN A 163 0.48 36.41 -9.79
CA ASN A 163 0.58 34.93 -9.78
C ASN A 163 -0.38 34.21 -8.79
N SER A 164 -1.55 34.80 -8.52
CA SER A 164 -2.57 34.17 -7.64
C SER A 164 -3.00 32.77 -8.11
N TRP A 165 -2.92 32.48 -9.41
CA TRP A 165 -3.24 31.16 -9.99
C TRP A 165 -2.35 30.03 -9.45
N ARG A 166 -1.13 30.33 -8.99
CA ARG A 166 -0.22 29.32 -8.40
C ARG A 166 -0.75 28.73 -7.10
N TRP A 167 -1.52 29.53 -6.32
CA TRP A 167 -2.19 29.01 -5.13
C TRP A 167 -3.35 28.09 -5.49
N LEU A 168 -4.10 28.45 -6.55
CA LEU A 168 -5.12 27.55 -7.11
C LEU A 168 -4.47 26.26 -7.61
N LEU A 169 -3.33 26.35 -8.32
CA LEU A 169 -2.59 25.19 -8.80
C LEU A 169 -2.10 24.28 -7.64
N ALA A 170 -1.63 24.86 -6.53
CA ALA A 170 -1.29 24.08 -5.35
C ALA A 170 -2.49 23.27 -4.82
N GLY A 171 -3.68 23.89 -4.79
CA GLY A 171 -4.93 23.21 -4.45
C GLY A 171 -5.32 22.13 -5.45
N VAL A 172 -5.18 22.40 -6.74
CA VAL A 172 -5.40 21.39 -7.81
C VAL A 172 -4.48 20.18 -7.60
N VAL A 173 -3.20 20.39 -7.30
CA VAL A 173 -2.24 19.30 -7.04
C VAL A 173 -2.61 18.50 -5.78
N ILE A 174 -3.08 19.17 -4.71
CA ILE A 174 -3.61 18.47 -3.52
C ILE A 174 -4.84 17.64 -3.90
N GLY A 175 -5.76 18.21 -4.69
CA GLY A 175 -6.94 17.50 -5.18
C GLY A 175 -6.58 16.26 -6.02
N LEU A 176 -5.62 16.39 -6.95
CA LEU A 176 -5.08 15.26 -7.74
C LEU A 176 -4.46 14.18 -6.83
N ALA A 177 -3.67 14.57 -5.83
CA ALA A 177 -3.12 13.64 -4.86
C ALA A 177 -4.24 12.94 -4.06
N ALA A 178 -5.27 13.67 -3.63
CA ALA A 178 -6.39 13.15 -2.85
C ALA A 178 -7.29 12.17 -3.63
N ILE A 179 -7.61 12.46 -4.91
CA ILE A 179 -8.35 11.52 -5.75
C ILE A 179 -7.49 10.34 -6.24
N THR A 180 -6.16 10.42 -6.04
CA THR A 180 -5.24 9.28 -6.21
C THR A 180 -5.14 8.46 -4.93
N LYS A 181 -5.05 9.10 -3.77
CA LYS A 181 -4.99 8.44 -2.46
C LYS A 181 -5.59 9.36 -1.39
N ALA A 182 -6.71 8.98 -0.83
CA ALA A 182 -7.55 9.85 0.01
C ALA A 182 -6.81 10.47 1.22
N ASN A 183 -5.83 9.76 1.80
CA ASN A 183 -5.03 10.29 2.92
C ASN A 183 -4.14 11.48 2.52
N ALA A 184 -3.88 11.73 1.23
CA ALA A 184 -3.19 12.93 0.77
C ALA A 184 -3.99 14.22 1.04
N LEU A 185 -5.28 14.12 1.36
CA LEU A 185 -6.06 15.29 1.80
C LEU A 185 -5.52 15.91 3.09
N LEU A 186 -4.79 15.16 3.92
CA LEU A 186 -4.07 15.67 5.08
C LEU A 186 -2.99 16.72 4.73
N LEU A 187 -2.60 16.83 3.46
CA LEU A 187 -1.68 17.87 2.99
C LEU A 187 -2.34 19.25 2.91
N LEU A 188 -3.69 19.31 2.83
CA LEU A 188 -4.40 20.59 2.77
C LEU A 188 -4.13 21.45 4.01
N PRO A 189 -4.34 21.00 5.27
CA PRO A 189 -4.01 21.78 6.45
C PRO A 189 -2.53 22.18 6.51
N VAL A 190 -1.60 21.32 6.08
CA VAL A 190 -0.17 21.67 6.00
C VAL A 190 0.08 22.83 5.05
N ALA A 191 -0.51 22.78 3.85
CA ALA A 191 -0.40 23.84 2.88
C ALA A 191 -1.00 25.17 3.40
N LEU A 192 -2.15 25.10 4.08
CA LEU A 192 -2.78 26.30 4.67
C LEU A 192 -1.92 26.93 5.77
N VAL A 193 -1.35 26.12 6.68
CA VAL A 193 -0.40 26.59 7.70
C VAL A 193 0.83 27.24 7.06
N TRP A 194 1.38 26.61 6.02
CA TRP A 194 2.51 27.19 5.29
C TRP A 194 2.17 28.52 4.64
N VAL A 195 1.04 28.61 3.96
CA VAL A 195 0.55 29.85 3.34
C VAL A 195 0.40 30.94 4.38
N TRP A 196 -0.22 30.63 5.53
CA TRP A 196 -0.38 31.56 6.63
C TRP A 196 0.97 32.12 7.15
N GLN A 197 1.96 31.25 7.35
CA GLN A 197 3.29 31.64 7.83
C GLN A 197 4.10 32.50 6.86
N LYS A 198 3.82 32.40 5.56
CA LYS A 198 4.63 33.05 4.52
C LYS A 198 4.05 34.35 3.99
N HIS A 199 2.79 34.63 4.24
CA HIS A 199 2.17 35.88 3.79
C HIS A 199 2.35 37.02 4.81
N PRO A 200 2.71 38.21 4.30
CA PRO A 200 2.99 39.37 5.19
C PRO A 200 1.71 39.99 5.78
N SER A 201 0.53 39.72 5.24
CA SER A 201 -0.73 40.23 5.75
C SER A 201 -1.80 39.13 5.82
N PRO A 202 -2.67 39.15 6.87
CA PRO A 202 -3.75 38.18 7.03
C PRO A 202 -4.70 38.11 5.84
N ALA A 203 -5.07 39.25 5.25
CA ALA A 203 -5.98 39.31 4.10
C ALA A 203 -5.41 38.58 2.87
N ARG A 204 -4.11 38.73 2.59
CA ARG A 204 -3.44 38.01 1.49
C ARG A 204 -3.32 36.51 1.80
N ALA A 205 -2.99 36.17 3.05
CA ALA A 205 -2.95 34.79 3.50
C ALA A 205 -4.31 34.12 3.30
N ILE A 206 -5.40 34.73 3.77
CA ILE A 206 -6.76 34.22 3.61
C ILE A 206 -7.12 34.03 2.14
N LYS A 207 -6.84 35.02 1.28
CA LYS A 207 -7.09 34.90 -0.17
C LYS A 207 -6.35 33.69 -0.78
N ALA A 208 -5.07 33.53 -0.45
CA ALA A 208 -4.27 32.41 -0.94
C ALA A 208 -4.79 31.06 -0.40
N MET A 209 -5.18 30.99 0.88
CA MET A 209 -5.78 29.80 1.51
C MET A 209 -7.11 29.43 0.84
N LEU A 210 -7.97 30.42 0.52
CA LEU A 210 -9.21 30.19 -0.21
C LEU A 210 -8.94 29.64 -1.61
N LEU A 211 -7.93 30.13 -2.32
CA LEU A 211 -7.56 29.62 -3.64
C LEU A 211 -7.03 28.17 -3.57
N VAL A 212 -6.20 27.84 -2.59
CA VAL A 212 -5.74 26.48 -2.36
C VAL A 212 -6.93 25.55 -2.06
N THR A 213 -7.84 25.97 -1.17
CA THR A 213 -9.04 25.19 -0.84
C THR A 213 -9.94 25.04 -2.07
N ALA A 214 -10.17 26.11 -2.82
CA ALA A 214 -11.00 26.08 -4.03
C ALA A 214 -10.43 25.12 -5.10
N GLY A 215 -9.12 25.16 -5.33
CA GLY A 215 -8.45 24.21 -6.26
C GLY A 215 -8.61 22.75 -5.81
N THR A 216 -8.51 22.49 -4.50
CA THR A 216 -8.70 21.14 -3.94
C THR A 216 -10.16 20.67 -4.12
N VAL A 217 -11.13 21.53 -3.75
CA VAL A 217 -12.57 21.22 -3.88
C VAL A 217 -12.95 21.01 -5.34
N LEU A 218 -12.42 21.81 -6.27
CA LEU A 218 -12.68 21.67 -7.72
C LEU A 218 -12.39 20.25 -8.22
N LEU A 219 -11.32 19.62 -7.77
CA LEU A 219 -10.92 18.28 -8.21
C LEU A 219 -11.67 17.16 -7.47
N ILE A 220 -12.04 17.38 -6.22
CA ILE A 220 -12.73 16.39 -5.41
C ILE A 220 -14.23 16.34 -5.71
N SER A 221 -14.86 17.51 -5.93
CA SER A 221 -16.32 17.63 -6.07
C SER A 221 -16.94 16.74 -7.15
N PRO A 222 -16.36 16.54 -8.36
CA PRO A 222 -16.95 15.63 -9.34
C PRO A 222 -17.08 14.20 -8.84
N ILE A 223 -16.09 13.72 -8.06
CA ILE A 223 -16.11 12.37 -7.46
C ILE A 223 -17.17 12.29 -6.37
N THR A 224 -17.23 13.29 -5.49
CA THR A 224 -18.24 13.37 -4.42
C THR A 224 -19.66 13.42 -4.99
N ILE A 225 -19.89 14.24 -6.03
CA ILE A 225 -21.18 14.36 -6.72
C ILE A 225 -21.55 13.01 -7.37
N ARG A 226 -20.64 12.37 -8.08
CA ARG A 226 -20.84 11.03 -8.66
C ARG A 226 -21.28 10.03 -7.59
N ASN A 227 -20.55 9.99 -6.46
CA ASN A 227 -20.83 9.07 -5.36
C ASN A 227 -22.24 9.32 -4.81
N TYR A 228 -22.59 10.59 -4.57
CA TYR A 228 -23.92 10.95 -4.07
C TYR A 228 -25.04 10.59 -5.05
N VAL A 229 -24.89 10.93 -6.32
CA VAL A 229 -25.91 10.66 -7.36
C VAL A 229 -26.11 9.14 -7.55
N LYS A 230 -25.00 8.38 -7.62
CA LYS A 230 -25.08 6.93 -7.91
C LYS A 230 -25.56 6.11 -6.69
N PHE A 231 -25.10 6.44 -5.49
CA PHE A 231 -25.32 5.60 -4.29
C PHE A 231 -26.27 6.21 -3.26
N GLN A 232 -26.77 7.45 -3.49
CA GLN A 232 -27.59 8.19 -2.53
C GLN A 232 -26.95 8.20 -1.12
N ASP A 233 -25.60 8.35 -1.12
CA ASP A 233 -24.76 8.32 0.07
C ASP A 233 -23.64 9.36 -0.05
N PHE A 234 -23.43 10.15 1.01
CA PHE A 234 -22.40 11.18 1.00
C PHE A 234 -21.03 10.55 1.31
N ILE A 235 -20.26 10.33 0.25
CA ILE A 235 -18.91 9.78 0.33
C ILE A 235 -17.98 10.74 -0.40
N LEU A 236 -17.06 11.37 0.36
CA LEU A 236 -16.16 12.40 -0.18
C LEU A 236 -15.29 11.85 -1.32
N LEU A 237 -14.59 10.74 -1.11
CA LEU A 237 -13.71 10.09 -2.11
C LEU A 237 -13.96 8.59 -2.15
N THR A 238 -13.63 7.86 -1.07
CA THR A 238 -13.72 6.41 -0.93
C THR A 238 -14.42 6.02 0.36
N ALA A 239 -14.97 4.80 0.43
CA ALA A 239 -15.68 4.27 1.60
C ALA A 239 -14.83 3.28 2.42
N ASP A 240 -13.54 3.16 2.13
CA ASP A 240 -12.64 2.15 2.71
C ASP A 240 -12.12 2.49 4.12
N SER A 241 -12.30 3.73 4.59
CA SER A 241 -11.63 4.23 5.80
C SER A 241 -11.86 3.38 7.06
N GLY A 242 -13.08 2.94 7.28
CA GLY A 242 -13.43 2.09 8.44
C GLY A 242 -12.78 0.72 8.40
N LYS A 243 -12.79 0.07 7.22
CA LYS A 243 -12.12 -1.21 6.97
C LYS A 243 -10.61 -1.10 7.21
N VAL A 244 -9.98 -0.09 6.62
CA VAL A 244 -8.54 0.13 6.74
C VAL A 244 -8.14 0.45 8.19
N PHE A 245 -8.97 1.21 8.91
CA PHE A 245 -8.76 1.50 10.33
C PHE A 245 -8.89 0.23 11.18
N PHE A 246 -9.87 -0.63 10.89
CA PHE A 246 -10.04 -1.93 11.54
C PHE A 246 -8.84 -2.85 11.33
N HIS A 247 -8.34 -2.97 10.09
CA HIS A 247 -7.14 -3.77 9.80
C HIS A 247 -5.93 -3.37 10.63
N GLY A 248 -5.77 -2.07 10.87
CA GLY A 248 -4.64 -1.55 11.62
C GLY A 248 -4.79 -1.56 13.14
N ASN A 249 -6.03 -1.68 13.68
CA ASN A 249 -6.31 -1.41 15.10
C ASN A 249 -7.32 -2.38 15.73
N GLY A 250 -7.95 -3.24 14.94
CA GLY A 250 -8.94 -4.20 15.41
C GLY A 250 -8.35 -5.39 16.15
N PRO A 251 -9.20 -6.32 16.60
CA PRO A 251 -8.77 -7.57 17.23
C PRO A 251 -7.73 -8.32 16.36
N GLY A 252 -6.69 -8.85 16.96
CA GLY A 252 -5.64 -9.57 16.25
C GLY A 252 -4.72 -8.73 15.38
N SER A 253 -4.91 -7.39 15.33
CA SER A 253 -4.05 -6.51 14.55
C SER A 253 -2.60 -6.55 15.03
N THR A 254 -1.68 -6.71 14.09
CA THR A 254 -0.23 -6.63 14.33
C THR A 254 0.35 -5.23 14.09
N GLY A 255 -0.48 -4.29 13.61
CA GLY A 255 -0.02 -2.99 13.13
C GLY A 255 0.52 -3.01 11.68
N MET A 256 0.54 -4.19 11.04
CA MET A 256 1.05 -4.44 9.70
C MET A 256 0.02 -5.20 8.85
N GLU A 257 -1.19 -4.67 8.70
CA GLU A 257 -2.24 -5.27 7.84
C GLU A 257 -2.73 -6.69 8.27
N ARG A 258 -2.98 -6.90 9.53
CA ARG A 258 -3.68 -8.12 9.98
C ARG A 258 -4.63 -7.78 11.10
N ALA A 259 -5.91 -7.99 10.89
CA ALA A 259 -6.91 -8.03 11.94
C ALA A 259 -7.83 -9.22 11.69
N ASP A 260 -8.20 -9.89 12.75
CA ASP A 260 -9.12 -11.01 12.68
C ASP A 260 -10.55 -10.47 12.63
N LEU A 261 -11.25 -10.69 11.51
CA LEU A 261 -12.68 -10.43 11.46
C LEU A 261 -13.39 -11.32 12.49
N PRO A 262 -14.45 -10.81 13.16
CA PRO A 262 -15.28 -11.65 14.01
C PRO A 262 -15.69 -12.89 13.23
N ASP A 263 -15.38 -14.07 13.79
CA ASP A 263 -15.64 -15.35 13.15
C ASP A 263 -17.13 -15.56 12.95
N GLN A 264 -17.60 -15.51 11.72
CA GLN A 264 -18.99 -15.72 11.32
C GLN A 264 -19.12 -16.59 10.06
N GLY A 265 -18.11 -17.37 9.72
CA GLY A 265 -18.17 -18.32 8.59
C GLY A 265 -18.27 -17.70 7.19
N PHE A 266 -17.92 -16.42 7.02
CA PHE A 266 -18.11 -15.71 5.74
C PHE A 266 -16.93 -15.86 4.76
N ALA A 267 -15.92 -16.64 5.08
CA ALA A 267 -14.59 -16.51 4.47
C ALA A 267 -14.47 -16.91 3.00
N GLU A 268 -15.43 -17.58 2.34
CA GLU A 268 -15.06 -18.35 1.14
C GLU A 268 -15.89 -18.15 -0.14
N GLU A 269 -17.05 -17.51 -0.13
CA GLU A 269 -17.86 -17.40 -1.36
C GLU A 269 -17.25 -16.51 -2.47
N SER A 270 -16.23 -15.74 -2.17
CA SER A 270 -15.72 -14.72 -3.09
C SER A 270 -14.21 -14.66 -3.29
N GLN A 271 -13.45 -15.68 -2.89
CA GLN A 271 -11.99 -15.74 -3.16
C GLN A 271 -11.62 -15.72 -4.65
N SER A 272 -12.58 -15.88 -5.54
CA SER A 272 -12.38 -15.80 -7.00
C SER A 272 -12.27 -14.37 -7.52
N GLU A 273 -12.63 -13.35 -6.73
CA GLU A 273 -12.61 -11.95 -7.17
C GLU A 273 -11.50 -11.15 -6.49
N PRO A 274 -10.85 -10.20 -7.20
CA PRO A 274 -9.72 -9.42 -6.69
C PRO A 274 -10.02 -8.51 -5.51
N ASP A 275 -11.30 -8.35 -5.13
CA ASP A 275 -11.75 -7.43 -4.09
C ASP A 275 -12.66 -8.11 -3.05
N TYR A 276 -12.30 -9.32 -2.71
CA TYR A 276 -12.98 -10.15 -1.72
C TYR A 276 -13.18 -9.45 -0.37
N ALA A 277 -12.16 -8.74 0.12
CA ALA A 277 -12.21 -8.07 1.41
C ALA A 277 -13.39 -7.09 1.53
N HIS A 278 -13.74 -6.36 0.46
CA HIS A 278 -14.86 -5.43 0.46
C HIS A 278 -16.21 -6.12 0.74
N VAL A 279 -16.47 -7.22 0.03
CA VAL A 279 -17.71 -8.00 0.18
C VAL A 279 -17.81 -8.60 1.59
N LEU A 280 -16.68 -9.13 2.09
CA LEU A 280 -16.60 -9.76 3.40
C LEU A 280 -16.91 -8.77 4.53
N PHE A 281 -16.31 -7.57 4.51
CA PHE A 281 -16.53 -6.54 5.52
C PHE A 281 -17.97 -6.07 5.58
N ARG A 282 -18.67 -6.00 4.44
CA ARG A 282 -20.10 -5.66 4.39
C ARG A 282 -21.00 -6.78 4.89
N LYS A 283 -20.72 -8.03 4.49
CA LYS A 283 -21.45 -9.20 4.99
C LYS A 283 -21.32 -9.31 6.51
N ALA A 284 -20.11 -9.15 7.05
CA ALA A 284 -19.86 -9.17 8.49
C ALA A 284 -20.58 -8.02 9.22
N ALA A 285 -20.52 -6.81 8.72
CA ALA A 285 -21.23 -5.67 9.31
C ALA A 285 -22.76 -5.89 9.29
N ARG A 286 -23.32 -6.43 8.20
CA ARG A 286 -24.75 -6.79 8.12
C ARG A 286 -25.13 -7.86 9.13
N ALA A 287 -24.32 -8.90 9.29
CA ALA A 287 -24.59 -9.97 10.26
C ALA A 287 -24.55 -9.44 11.71
N LEU A 288 -23.56 -8.61 12.04
CA LEU A 288 -23.43 -8.01 13.37
C LEU A 288 -24.53 -7.00 13.71
N THR A 289 -25.08 -6.29 12.71
CA THR A 289 -26.09 -5.25 12.94
C THR A 289 -27.53 -5.68 12.65
N GLY A 290 -27.71 -6.80 11.94
CA GLY A 290 -29.03 -7.24 11.44
C GLY A 290 -29.63 -6.35 10.34
N ARG A 291 -28.89 -5.33 9.83
CA ARG A 291 -29.38 -4.33 8.88
C ARG A 291 -28.50 -4.25 7.63
N HIS A 292 -29.11 -3.83 6.52
CA HIS A 292 -28.35 -3.47 5.31
C HIS A 292 -27.79 -2.05 5.49
N LEU A 293 -26.48 -1.91 5.58
CA LEU A 293 -25.80 -0.64 5.77
C LEU A 293 -25.40 -0.03 4.43
N LYS A 294 -25.56 1.29 4.28
CA LYS A 294 -24.95 2.06 3.19
C LYS A 294 -23.43 2.03 3.32
N PRO A 295 -22.66 2.29 2.25
CA PRO A 295 -21.19 2.30 2.29
C PRO A 295 -20.59 3.19 3.39
N SER A 296 -21.11 4.42 3.55
CA SER A 296 -20.65 5.34 4.61
C SER A 296 -21.02 4.86 6.02
N GLU A 297 -22.16 4.17 6.17
CA GLU A 297 -22.59 3.59 7.43
C GLU A 297 -21.75 2.38 7.80
N CYS A 298 -21.39 1.54 6.81
CA CYS A 298 -20.49 0.43 6.99
C CYS A 298 -19.10 0.92 7.44
N ALA A 299 -18.56 1.97 6.80
CA ALA A 299 -17.30 2.57 7.22
C ALA A 299 -17.36 3.11 8.66
N ARG A 300 -18.44 3.81 9.04
CA ARG A 300 -18.65 4.29 10.42
C ARG A 300 -18.80 3.15 11.42
N PHE A 301 -19.49 2.08 11.05
CA PHE A 301 -19.65 0.89 11.89
C PHE A 301 -18.28 0.31 12.25
N TRP A 302 -17.44 0.02 11.26
CA TRP A 302 -16.11 -0.56 11.50
C TRP A 302 -15.18 0.39 12.25
N PHE A 303 -15.28 1.69 11.99
CA PHE A 303 -14.55 2.70 12.75
C PHE A 303 -14.97 2.71 14.23
N GLY A 304 -16.27 2.73 14.52
CA GLY A 304 -16.83 2.68 15.87
C GLY A 304 -16.45 1.39 16.59
N TYR A 305 -16.67 0.23 15.94
CA TYR A 305 -16.31 -1.09 16.47
C TYR A 305 -14.84 -1.16 16.89
N THR A 306 -13.96 -0.62 16.06
CA THR A 306 -12.52 -0.58 16.35
C THR A 306 -12.20 0.33 17.52
N LEU A 307 -12.80 1.53 17.58
CA LEU A 307 -12.62 2.45 18.70
C LEU A 307 -13.08 1.84 20.04
N ASP A 308 -14.20 1.14 20.02
CA ASP A 308 -14.74 0.49 21.23
C ASP A 308 -13.81 -0.66 21.68
N TYR A 309 -13.25 -1.41 20.73
CA TYR A 309 -12.21 -2.40 21.03
C TYR A 309 -10.96 -1.74 21.65
N MET A 310 -10.45 -0.65 21.06
CA MET A 310 -9.28 0.07 21.60
C MET A 310 -9.55 0.65 23.00
N ARG A 311 -10.76 1.15 23.26
CA ARG A 311 -11.17 1.64 24.60
C ARG A 311 -11.27 0.52 25.62
N ALA A 312 -11.71 -0.66 25.21
CA ALA A 312 -11.76 -1.84 26.06
C ALA A 312 -10.36 -2.42 26.37
N HIS A 313 -9.39 -2.18 25.47
CA HIS A 313 -8.02 -2.71 25.59
C HIS A 313 -6.95 -1.59 25.44
N PRO A 314 -6.95 -0.56 26.31
CA PRO A 314 -6.14 0.65 26.09
C PRO A 314 -4.63 0.40 26.11
N LEU A 315 -4.15 -0.52 26.94
CA LEU A 315 -2.73 -0.86 26.99
C LEU A 315 -2.27 -1.57 25.71
N SER A 316 -3.06 -2.51 25.21
CA SER A 316 -2.77 -3.21 23.94
C SER A 316 -2.78 -2.23 22.76
N ALA A 317 -3.75 -1.31 22.72
CA ALA A 317 -3.82 -0.27 21.72
C ALA A 317 -2.58 0.64 21.77
N PHE A 318 -2.16 1.08 22.96
CA PHE A 318 -0.96 1.91 23.12
C PHE A 318 0.31 1.17 22.67
N ILE A 319 0.48 -0.09 23.08
CA ILE A 319 1.64 -0.92 22.66
C ILE A 319 1.63 -1.06 21.12
N LEU A 320 0.46 -1.24 20.51
CA LEU A 320 0.32 -1.36 19.07
C LEU A 320 0.78 -0.07 18.35
N GLU A 321 0.40 1.11 18.86
CA GLU A 321 0.84 2.39 18.29
C GLU A 321 2.36 2.60 18.43
N VAL A 322 2.94 2.20 19.56
CA VAL A 322 4.40 2.20 19.74
C VAL A 322 5.08 1.27 18.73
N LYS A 323 4.54 0.07 18.51
CA LYS A 323 5.05 -0.85 17.49
C LYS A 323 4.97 -0.26 16.09
N LYS A 324 3.83 0.32 15.71
CA LYS A 324 3.66 1.00 14.40
C LYS A 324 4.67 2.12 14.19
N PHE A 325 4.94 2.93 15.24
CA PHE A 325 5.97 3.97 15.19
C PHE A 325 7.34 3.37 14.81
N PHE A 326 7.77 2.31 15.47
CA PHE A 326 9.05 1.66 15.15
C PHE A 326 9.03 0.96 13.79
N TYR A 327 7.92 0.33 13.40
CA TYR A 327 7.77 -0.29 12.07
C TYR A 327 7.86 0.73 10.94
N PHE A 328 7.35 1.96 11.15
CA PHE A 328 7.47 3.03 10.16
C PHE A 328 8.93 3.34 9.84
N TRP A 329 9.81 3.36 10.83
CA TRP A 329 11.24 3.59 10.66
C TRP A 329 12.05 2.32 10.37
N GLY A 330 11.45 1.17 10.51
CA GLY A 330 12.09 -0.14 10.41
C GLY A 330 12.61 -0.46 9.00
N ASN A 331 13.63 -1.33 8.96
CA ASN A 331 14.24 -1.76 7.70
C ASN A 331 13.34 -2.71 6.90
N TYR A 332 12.39 -3.38 7.54
CA TYR A 332 11.55 -4.36 6.85
C TYR A 332 10.48 -3.68 5.99
N GLU A 333 10.34 -4.17 4.75
CA GLU A 333 9.32 -3.71 3.82
C GLU A 333 8.10 -4.64 3.87
N VAL A 334 7.02 -4.13 4.46
CA VAL A 334 5.74 -4.85 4.54
C VAL A 334 4.95 -4.62 3.26
N HIS A 335 4.77 -5.66 2.46
CA HIS A 335 3.98 -5.60 1.24
C HIS A 335 2.62 -6.26 1.47
N ASP A 336 1.56 -5.50 1.23
CA ASP A 336 0.16 -5.94 1.27
C ASP A 336 -0.37 -6.43 -0.09
N ILE A 337 0.52 -6.53 -1.10
CA ILE A 337 0.22 -6.97 -2.46
C ILE A 337 1.15 -8.12 -2.82
N ASP A 338 0.59 -9.22 -3.33
CA ASP A 338 1.31 -10.46 -3.61
C ASP A 338 2.46 -10.27 -4.60
N SER A 339 2.19 -9.59 -5.72
CA SER A 339 3.21 -9.31 -6.74
C SER A 339 4.30 -8.36 -6.25
N ALA A 340 3.95 -7.35 -5.43
CA ALA A 340 4.91 -6.45 -4.81
C ALA A 340 5.88 -7.22 -3.91
N TYR A 341 5.37 -8.13 -3.10
CA TYR A 341 6.21 -8.95 -2.22
C TYR A 341 7.17 -9.86 -3.02
N LYS A 342 6.68 -10.51 -4.08
CA LYS A 342 7.52 -11.35 -4.94
C LYS A 342 8.64 -10.54 -5.60
N ASN A 343 8.31 -9.42 -6.24
CA ASN A 343 9.29 -8.53 -6.88
C ASN A 343 10.30 -7.97 -5.87
N TYR A 344 9.84 -7.59 -4.68
CA TYR A 344 10.71 -7.14 -3.59
C TYR A 344 11.73 -8.21 -3.20
N ARG A 345 11.32 -9.46 -3.03
CA ARG A 345 12.23 -10.57 -2.72
C ARG A 345 13.28 -10.78 -3.81
N THR A 346 12.89 -10.68 -5.07
CA THR A 346 13.84 -10.77 -6.19
C THR A 346 14.84 -9.61 -6.16
N LEU A 347 14.38 -8.38 -5.93
CA LEU A 347 15.23 -7.19 -5.92
C LEU A 347 16.11 -7.05 -4.67
N GLN A 348 15.84 -7.80 -3.59
CA GLN A 348 16.73 -7.84 -2.41
C GLN A 348 18.14 -8.35 -2.74
N THR A 349 18.31 -9.11 -3.83
CA THR A 349 19.63 -9.59 -4.28
C THR A 349 20.41 -8.56 -5.09
N TRP A 350 19.78 -7.44 -5.45
CA TRP A 350 20.40 -6.35 -6.21
C TRP A 350 21.06 -5.33 -5.27
N PRO A 351 22.08 -4.59 -5.76
CA PRO A 351 22.79 -3.58 -4.97
C PRO A 351 21.96 -2.30 -4.78
N LEU A 352 20.75 -2.45 -4.25
CA LEU A 352 19.82 -1.37 -4.00
C LEU A 352 19.83 -0.98 -2.51
N LEU A 353 19.52 0.28 -2.21
CA LEU A 353 19.46 0.77 -0.84
C LEU A 353 18.18 0.28 -0.16
N PRO A 354 18.28 -0.41 0.99
CA PRO A 354 17.12 -0.74 1.81
C PRO A 354 16.66 0.50 2.59
N PHE A 355 15.37 0.52 2.95
CA PHE A 355 14.76 1.63 3.67
C PHE A 355 15.46 1.95 5.00
N GLY A 356 15.92 0.95 5.74
CA GLY A 356 16.58 1.14 7.03
C GLY A 356 17.84 2.03 6.97
N ILE A 357 18.60 1.97 5.86
CA ILE A 357 19.72 2.89 5.64
C ILE A 357 19.22 4.32 5.42
N ILE A 358 18.19 4.50 4.59
CA ILE A 358 17.59 5.81 4.31
C ILE A 358 16.97 6.37 5.59
N SER A 359 16.31 5.54 6.38
CA SER A 359 15.70 5.89 7.65
C SER A 359 16.73 6.33 8.68
N ALA A 360 17.78 5.53 8.93
CA ALA A 360 18.81 5.85 9.91
C ALA A 360 19.56 7.15 9.57
N LEU A 361 19.98 7.29 8.31
CA LEU A 361 20.58 8.54 7.82
C LEU A 361 19.59 9.69 7.87
N GLY A 362 18.34 9.47 7.50
CA GLY A 362 17.28 10.48 7.51
C GLY A 362 16.99 11.01 8.91
N ILE A 363 16.87 10.14 9.92
CA ILE A 363 16.61 10.53 11.31
C ILE A 363 17.76 11.43 11.84
N VAL A 364 19.02 11.06 11.59
CA VAL A 364 20.16 11.91 11.96
C VAL A 364 20.09 13.23 11.19
N GLY A 365 19.76 13.21 9.90
CA GLY A 365 19.59 14.40 9.07
C GLY A 365 18.47 15.33 9.55
N LEU A 366 17.35 14.80 10.03
CA LEU A 366 16.30 15.58 10.69
C LEU A 366 16.89 16.37 11.87
N GLY A 367 17.68 15.73 12.74
CA GLY A 367 18.37 16.41 13.84
C GLY A 367 19.35 17.50 13.37
N LEU A 368 20.17 17.18 12.36
CA LEU A 368 21.16 18.13 11.82
C LEU A 368 20.51 19.37 11.18
N ALA A 369 19.37 19.20 10.53
CA ALA A 369 18.64 20.28 9.84
C ALA A 369 17.73 21.11 10.76
N LEU A 370 17.62 20.81 12.07
CA LEU A 370 16.77 21.56 13.01
C LEU A 370 17.09 23.06 13.04
N LYS A 371 18.35 23.45 12.87
CA LYS A 371 18.75 24.87 12.77
C LYS A 371 18.10 25.58 11.59
N GLN A 372 17.71 24.83 10.56
CA GLN A 372 17.07 25.31 9.33
C GLN A 372 15.59 24.94 9.28
N PHE A 373 14.99 24.62 10.43
CA PHE A 373 13.60 24.12 10.52
C PHE A 373 12.60 24.99 9.76
N ARG A 374 12.69 26.33 9.88
CA ARG A 374 11.77 27.25 9.19
C ARG A 374 11.84 27.13 7.65
N GLN A 375 13.02 26.83 7.09
CA GLN A 375 13.20 26.63 5.64
C GLN A 375 12.76 25.23 5.23
N ALA A 376 13.03 24.23 6.06
CA ALA A 376 12.75 22.83 5.83
C ALA A 376 11.35 22.39 6.35
N PHE A 377 10.53 23.31 6.88
CA PHE A 377 9.23 23.00 7.50
C PHE A 377 8.37 22.07 6.67
N LEU A 378 8.25 22.33 5.35
CA LEU A 378 7.46 21.47 4.47
C LEU A 378 8.01 20.05 4.40
N LEU A 379 9.33 19.85 4.43
CA LEU A 379 9.94 18.51 4.42
C LEU A 379 9.60 17.75 5.70
N TYR A 380 9.69 18.40 6.86
CA TYR A 380 9.27 17.82 8.15
C TYR A 380 7.78 17.49 8.13
N ALA A 381 6.96 18.43 7.67
CA ALA A 381 5.50 18.24 7.62
C ALA A 381 5.09 17.08 6.72
N MET A 382 5.74 16.91 5.56
CA MET A 382 5.48 15.77 4.67
C MET A 382 5.76 14.44 5.35
N ILE A 383 6.89 14.32 6.06
CA ILE A 383 7.23 13.10 6.79
C ILE A 383 6.21 12.86 7.92
N LEU A 384 5.87 13.90 8.70
CA LEU A 384 4.94 13.79 9.83
C LEU A 384 3.51 13.43 9.41
N VAL A 385 3.02 13.96 8.28
CA VAL A 385 1.70 13.59 7.73
C VAL A 385 1.62 12.11 7.41
N TYR A 386 2.63 11.56 6.75
CA TYR A 386 2.64 10.14 6.40
C TYR A 386 2.93 9.23 7.59
N LEU A 387 3.75 9.67 8.54
CA LEU A 387 3.90 8.99 9.83
C LEU A 387 2.56 8.96 10.57
N PHE A 388 1.88 10.09 10.71
CA PHE A 388 0.55 10.16 11.34
C PHE A 388 -0.47 9.26 10.63
N SER A 389 -0.52 9.30 9.29
CA SER A 389 -1.40 8.42 8.51
C SER A 389 -1.10 6.93 8.75
N ALA A 390 0.17 6.55 8.85
CA ALA A 390 0.57 5.17 9.12
C ALA A 390 0.25 4.73 10.56
N LEU A 391 0.37 5.61 11.54
CA LEU A 391 -0.03 5.34 12.92
C LEU A 391 -1.54 5.16 13.03
N VAL A 392 -2.33 6.06 12.46
CA VAL A 392 -3.80 5.95 12.48
C VAL A 392 -4.30 4.70 11.75
N LEU A 393 -3.69 4.33 10.64
CA LEU A 393 -4.11 3.18 9.84
C LEU A 393 -3.30 1.93 10.22
N PHE A 394 -2.33 1.57 9.38
CA PHE A 394 -1.35 0.51 9.62
C PHE A 394 -0.07 0.79 8.82
N VAL A 395 1.01 0.11 9.16
CA VAL A 395 2.29 0.28 8.48
C VAL A 395 2.45 -0.77 7.39
N ALA A 396 2.30 -0.34 6.15
CA ALA A 396 2.76 -1.08 4.97
C ALA A 396 3.73 -0.21 4.17
N SER A 397 4.57 -0.84 3.36
CA SER A 397 5.60 -0.16 2.57
C SER A 397 5.03 0.97 1.72
N ARG A 398 3.88 0.76 1.09
CA ARG A 398 3.21 1.78 0.26
C ARG A 398 2.61 2.94 1.06
N TYR A 399 2.33 2.81 2.36
CA TYR A 399 1.82 3.91 3.19
C TYR A 399 2.94 4.83 3.70
N ARG A 400 4.17 4.30 3.91
CA ARG A 400 5.34 5.10 4.28
C ARG A 400 6.12 5.63 3.07
N LEU A 401 5.96 5.01 1.89
CA LEU A 401 6.66 5.38 0.67
C LEU A 401 6.56 6.87 0.32
N PRO A 402 5.40 7.56 0.48
CA PRO A 402 5.31 8.98 0.18
C PRO A 402 6.18 9.90 1.06
N ALA A 403 6.66 9.42 2.22
CA ALA A 403 7.62 10.14 3.06
C ALA A 403 9.08 9.94 2.59
N ALA A 404 9.38 8.84 1.89
CA ALA A 404 10.73 8.44 1.52
C ALA A 404 11.50 9.48 0.69
N PRO A 405 10.92 10.19 -0.31
CA PRO A 405 11.62 11.22 -1.06
C PRO A 405 12.12 12.37 -0.18
N PHE A 406 11.32 12.78 0.80
CA PHE A 406 11.67 13.87 1.72
C PHE A 406 12.69 13.39 2.76
N LEU A 407 12.56 12.14 3.20
CA LEU A 407 13.54 11.51 4.08
C LEU A 407 14.91 11.34 3.38
N ALA A 408 14.93 11.06 2.08
CA ALA A 408 16.15 11.00 1.28
C ALA A 408 16.91 12.35 1.25
N ILE A 409 16.19 13.49 1.30
CA ILE A 409 16.83 14.81 1.42
C ILE A 409 17.54 14.95 2.77
N PHE A 410 16.92 14.49 3.86
CA PHE A 410 17.57 14.51 5.18
C PHE A 410 18.71 13.49 5.27
N ALA A 411 18.56 12.30 4.66
CA ALA A 411 19.65 11.34 4.56
C ALA A 411 20.85 11.92 3.83
N ALA A 412 20.63 12.66 2.74
CA ALA A 412 21.67 13.39 2.01
C ALA A 412 22.33 14.50 2.87
N CYS A 413 21.56 15.15 3.76
CA CYS A 413 22.13 16.10 4.72
C CYS A 413 23.12 15.41 5.66
N THR A 414 22.81 14.21 6.15
CA THR A 414 23.74 13.42 6.97
C THR A 414 24.99 13.04 6.20
N VAL A 415 24.84 12.53 4.97
CA VAL A 415 25.98 12.14 4.12
C VAL A 415 26.89 13.33 3.85
N THR A 416 26.34 14.50 3.52
CA THR A 416 27.12 15.72 3.32
C THR A 416 27.83 16.18 4.58
N SER A 417 27.19 16.05 5.75
CA SER A 417 27.79 16.35 7.05
C SER A 417 28.96 15.42 7.37
N LEU A 418 28.79 14.11 7.18
CA LEU A 418 29.85 13.11 7.36
C LEU A 418 31.05 13.40 6.46
N TYR A 419 30.81 13.69 5.19
CA TYR A 419 31.87 14.05 4.23
C TYR A 419 32.63 15.32 4.68
N THR A 420 31.92 16.34 5.11
CA THR A 420 32.52 17.59 5.60
C THR A 420 33.38 17.34 6.83
N GLN A 421 32.89 16.56 7.81
CA GLN A 421 33.62 16.21 9.02
C GLN A 421 34.88 15.39 8.73
N LEU A 422 34.81 14.47 7.76
CA LEU A 422 35.96 13.70 7.27
C LEU A 422 37.02 14.62 6.66
N ARG A 423 36.60 15.53 5.77
CA ARG A 423 37.50 16.49 5.09
C ARG A 423 38.17 17.46 6.08
N GLU A 424 37.41 17.93 7.08
CA GLU A 424 37.90 18.84 8.12
C GLU A 424 38.64 18.11 9.26
N ARG A 425 38.83 16.78 9.14
CA ARG A 425 39.50 15.91 10.14
C ARG A 425 38.89 15.98 11.55
N ARG A 426 37.57 16.26 11.65
CA ARG A 426 36.85 16.33 12.94
C ARG A 426 36.44 14.91 13.41
N ARG A 427 37.45 14.07 13.74
CA ARG A 427 37.29 12.64 14.01
C ARG A 427 36.20 12.31 15.05
N ILE A 428 36.16 13.04 16.18
CA ILE A 428 35.18 12.78 17.25
C ILE A 428 33.74 12.97 16.75
N ARG A 429 33.46 14.07 16.03
CA ARG A 429 32.11 14.34 15.49
C ARG A 429 31.74 13.34 14.40
N LEU A 430 32.70 12.96 13.55
CA LEU A 430 32.52 11.95 12.52
C LEU A 430 32.13 10.60 13.16
N LEU A 431 32.88 10.15 14.16
CA LEU A 431 32.63 8.89 14.85
C LEU A 431 31.28 8.91 15.61
N ALA A 432 30.96 10.03 16.28
CA ALA A 432 29.69 10.20 16.97
C ALA A 432 28.49 10.13 15.99
N CYS A 433 28.59 10.84 14.87
CA CYS A 433 27.54 10.83 13.85
C CYS A 433 27.39 9.46 13.18
N ALA A 434 28.51 8.83 12.78
CA ALA A 434 28.50 7.50 12.18
C ALA A 434 28.02 6.43 13.18
N GLY A 435 28.44 6.51 14.45
CA GLY A 435 27.99 5.63 15.51
C GLY A 435 26.49 5.76 15.77
N LEU A 436 25.94 6.98 15.74
CA LEU A 436 24.50 7.19 15.89
C LEU A 436 23.70 6.60 14.71
N VAL A 437 24.19 6.77 13.47
CA VAL A 437 23.57 6.13 12.28
C VAL A 437 23.60 4.60 12.42
N ALA A 438 24.73 4.03 12.82
CA ALA A 438 24.88 2.59 13.01
C ALA A 438 23.95 2.07 14.14
N ALA A 439 23.85 2.78 15.25
CA ALA A 439 22.97 2.44 16.36
C ALA A 439 21.48 2.49 15.97
N LEU A 440 21.06 3.52 15.22
CA LEU A 440 19.69 3.63 14.70
C LEU A 440 19.38 2.51 13.70
N PHE A 441 20.30 2.21 12.79
CA PHE A 441 20.13 1.10 11.85
C PHE A 441 20.02 -0.24 12.57
N ALA A 442 20.92 -0.52 13.51
CA ALA A 442 20.88 -1.73 14.33
C ALA A 442 19.57 -1.80 15.15
N GLY A 443 19.16 -0.71 15.79
CA GLY A 443 17.93 -0.65 16.56
C GLY A 443 16.68 -0.93 15.71
N THR A 444 16.56 -0.32 14.54
CA THR A 444 15.43 -0.55 13.64
C THR A 444 15.44 -1.93 12.98
N HIS A 445 16.58 -2.60 12.95
CA HIS A 445 16.72 -3.95 12.37
C HIS A 445 16.53 -5.05 13.42
N LEU A 446 17.07 -4.85 14.63
CA LEU A 446 17.14 -5.92 15.65
C LEU A 446 15.91 -5.95 16.57
N PHE A 447 15.27 -4.80 16.82
CA PHE A 447 14.28 -4.65 17.89
C PHE A 447 13.05 -5.56 17.71
N PHE A 448 12.63 -5.83 16.48
CA PHE A 448 11.46 -6.68 16.16
C PHE A 448 11.82 -7.85 15.24
N ARG A 449 13.04 -8.34 15.32
CA ARG A 449 13.54 -9.36 14.40
C ARG A 449 12.68 -10.62 14.38
N SER A 450 12.28 -11.13 15.54
CA SER A 450 11.47 -12.35 15.66
C SER A 450 10.05 -12.17 15.08
N GLU A 451 9.44 -11.00 15.30
CA GLU A 451 8.13 -10.65 14.72
C GLU A 451 8.22 -10.50 13.21
N ILE A 452 9.29 -9.85 12.72
CA ILE A 452 9.58 -9.67 11.30
C ILE A 452 9.81 -11.02 10.61
N GLU A 453 10.59 -11.91 11.20
CA GLU A 453 10.84 -13.25 10.65
C GLU A 453 9.55 -14.08 10.59
N THR A 454 8.68 -13.95 11.59
CA THR A 454 7.37 -14.61 11.60
C THR A 454 6.47 -14.05 10.49
N LEU A 455 6.41 -12.72 10.35
CA LEU A 455 5.65 -12.08 9.28
C LEU A 455 6.19 -12.43 7.90
N ASP A 456 7.52 -12.45 7.72
CA ASP A 456 8.15 -12.82 6.45
C ASP A 456 7.84 -14.27 6.06
N ARG A 457 7.86 -15.22 7.03
CA ARG A 457 7.41 -16.59 6.79
C ARG A 457 5.96 -16.66 6.37
N TRP A 458 5.08 -15.96 7.09
CA TRP A 458 3.67 -15.89 6.77
C TRP A 458 3.42 -15.28 5.38
N GLN A 459 4.09 -14.17 5.04
CA GLN A 459 3.98 -13.57 3.71
C GLN A 459 4.48 -14.49 2.60
N ARG A 460 5.57 -15.23 2.82
CA ARG A 460 6.04 -16.24 1.86
C ARG A 460 5.02 -17.35 1.68
N ALA A 461 4.49 -17.89 2.78
CA ALA A 461 3.48 -18.94 2.73
C ALA A 461 2.22 -18.49 1.98
N THR A 462 1.67 -17.33 2.36
CA THR A 462 0.37 -16.87 1.86
C THR A 462 0.46 -16.22 0.49
N ARG A 463 1.44 -15.36 0.25
CA ARG A 463 1.50 -14.54 -0.98
C ARG A 463 2.27 -15.21 -2.10
N ILE A 464 3.40 -15.84 -1.83
CA ILE A 464 4.19 -16.49 -2.89
C ILE A 464 3.61 -17.88 -3.20
N HIS A 465 3.57 -18.76 -2.20
CA HIS A 465 3.25 -20.16 -2.48
C HIS A 465 1.75 -20.42 -2.58
N TYR A 466 0.93 -19.85 -1.69
CA TYR A 466 -0.51 -20.08 -1.76
C TYR A 466 -1.17 -19.25 -2.88
N SER A 467 -1.03 -17.93 -2.89
CA SER A 467 -1.73 -17.05 -3.85
C SER A 467 -1.17 -17.14 -5.26
N LEU A 468 0.15 -16.84 -5.42
CA LEU A 468 0.78 -16.77 -6.75
C LEU A 468 1.15 -18.13 -7.31
N GLY A 469 1.57 -19.06 -6.44
CA GLY A 469 1.85 -20.43 -6.85
C GLY A 469 0.56 -21.26 -6.96
N GLY A 470 0.08 -21.78 -5.83
CA GLY A 470 -1.00 -22.75 -5.76
C GLY A 470 -2.30 -22.30 -6.42
N ASN A 471 -2.89 -21.20 -5.97
CA ASN A 471 -4.20 -20.75 -6.47
C ASN A 471 -4.18 -20.36 -7.95
N MET A 472 -3.12 -19.69 -8.40
CA MET A 472 -3.02 -19.31 -9.81
C MET A 472 -2.86 -20.52 -10.72
N LEU A 473 -2.03 -21.49 -10.33
CA LEU A 473 -1.86 -22.75 -11.08
C LEU A 473 -3.16 -23.58 -11.07
N PHE A 474 -3.80 -23.69 -9.90
CA PHE A 474 -5.08 -24.38 -9.77
C PHE A 474 -6.15 -23.79 -10.70
N LYS A 475 -6.31 -22.47 -10.75
CA LYS A 475 -7.25 -21.78 -11.65
C LYS A 475 -6.95 -21.99 -13.15
N LYS A 476 -5.69 -22.25 -13.50
CA LYS A 476 -5.26 -22.59 -14.85
C LYS A 476 -5.47 -24.07 -15.20
N GLY A 477 -5.96 -24.89 -14.27
CA GLY A 477 -6.12 -26.33 -14.44
C GLY A 477 -4.82 -27.13 -14.28
N LEU A 478 -3.74 -26.48 -13.85
CA LEU A 478 -2.42 -27.09 -13.64
C LEU A 478 -2.33 -27.67 -12.22
N TYR A 479 -3.18 -28.66 -11.93
CA TYR A 479 -3.37 -29.18 -10.57
C TYR A 479 -2.13 -29.86 -10.01
N ARG A 480 -1.37 -30.59 -10.84
CA ARG A 480 -0.13 -31.27 -10.42
C ARG A 480 0.95 -30.27 -10.02
N GLU A 481 1.05 -29.17 -10.74
CA GLU A 481 1.99 -28.08 -10.48
C GLU A 481 1.57 -27.23 -9.26
N ALA A 482 0.27 -27.15 -8.95
CA ALA A 482 -0.25 -26.45 -7.79
C ALA A 482 0.08 -27.17 -6.47
N ILE A 483 0.14 -28.51 -6.47
CA ILE A 483 0.41 -29.34 -5.28
C ILE A 483 1.70 -28.93 -4.56
N PRO A 484 2.89 -28.89 -5.20
CA PRO A 484 4.13 -28.51 -4.52
C PRO A 484 4.09 -27.08 -3.96
N GLU A 485 3.36 -26.17 -4.61
CA GLU A 485 3.23 -24.80 -4.11
C GLU A 485 2.37 -24.73 -2.84
N PHE A 486 1.24 -25.43 -2.80
CA PHE A 486 0.44 -25.56 -1.57
C PHE A 486 1.22 -26.28 -0.47
N ALA A 487 1.96 -27.33 -0.80
CA ALA A 487 2.81 -28.04 0.16
C ALA A 487 3.89 -27.13 0.76
N LYS A 488 4.50 -26.26 -0.07
CA LYS A 488 5.49 -25.28 0.38
C LYS A 488 4.89 -24.22 1.30
N ALA A 489 3.65 -23.80 1.01
CA ALA A 489 2.92 -22.90 1.91
C ALA A 489 2.70 -23.54 3.30
N ILE A 490 2.37 -24.82 3.34
CA ILE A 490 2.18 -25.60 4.58
C ILE A 490 3.50 -25.78 5.32
N GLU A 491 4.61 -26.05 4.62
CA GLU A 491 5.94 -26.16 5.24
C GLU A 491 6.34 -24.87 5.98
N LEU A 492 6.04 -23.73 5.37
CA LEU A 492 6.34 -22.41 5.94
C LEU A 492 5.38 -22.05 7.09
N GLU A 493 4.10 -22.40 6.97
CA GLU A 493 3.05 -22.08 7.95
C GLU A 493 2.13 -23.29 8.15
N PRO A 494 2.48 -24.23 9.06
CA PRO A 494 1.74 -25.47 9.27
C PRO A 494 0.29 -25.30 9.76
N GLY A 495 -0.06 -24.12 10.26
CA GLY A 495 -1.43 -23.76 10.67
C GLY A 495 -2.30 -23.16 9.56
N PHE A 496 -1.79 -23.02 8.35
CA PHE A 496 -2.48 -22.31 7.27
C PHE A 496 -3.53 -23.18 6.57
N ALA A 497 -4.74 -23.26 7.14
CA ALA A 497 -5.85 -24.05 6.64
C ALA A 497 -6.19 -23.87 5.15
N PRO A 498 -6.15 -22.65 4.56
CA PRO A 498 -6.40 -22.46 3.13
C PRO A 498 -5.47 -23.26 2.21
N ALA A 499 -4.21 -23.46 2.59
CA ALA A 499 -3.28 -24.25 1.79
C ALA A 499 -3.63 -25.75 1.80
N TYR A 500 -4.06 -26.27 2.94
CA TYR A 500 -4.58 -27.65 3.02
C TYR A 500 -5.84 -27.81 2.18
N ASN A 501 -6.72 -26.79 2.17
CA ASN A 501 -7.90 -26.81 1.32
C ASN A 501 -7.54 -26.85 -0.17
N GLY A 502 -6.62 -26.00 -0.62
CA GLY A 502 -6.13 -25.99 -2.01
C GLY A 502 -5.45 -27.31 -2.41
N LEU A 503 -4.66 -27.88 -1.50
CA LEU A 503 -4.01 -29.19 -1.68
C LEU A 503 -5.06 -30.30 -1.80
N GLY A 504 -6.04 -30.32 -0.89
CA GLY A 504 -7.15 -31.28 -0.93
C GLY A 504 -7.97 -31.19 -2.21
N MET A 505 -8.29 -29.99 -2.67
CA MET A 505 -8.99 -29.77 -3.94
C MET A 505 -8.16 -30.25 -5.13
N SER A 506 -6.85 -30.01 -5.15
CA SER A 506 -5.96 -30.46 -6.23
C SER A 506 -5.92 -31.98 -6.31
N TYR A 507 -5.81 -32.67 -5.18
CA TYR A 507 -5.86 -34.13 -5.14
C TYR A 507 -7.24 -34.67 -5.52
N ALA A 508 -8.34 -34.05 -5.10
CA ALA A 508 -9.69 -34.49 -5.47
C ALA A 508 -9.92 -34.45 -6.99
N VAL A 509 -9.47 -33.37 -7.65
CA VAL A 509 -9.56 -33.26 -9.14
C VAL A 509 -8.69 -34.32 -9.83
N LEU A 510 -7.58 -34.71 -9.24
CA LEU A 510 -6.70 -35.78 -9.76
C LEU A 510 -7.16 -37.17 -9.35
N ASN A 511 -8.33 -37.31 -8.70
CA ASN A 511 -8.90 -38.56 -8.19
C ASN A 511 -8.07 -39.26 -7.10
N ASP A 512 -7.12 -38.56 -6.46
CA ASP A 512 -6.45 -39.06 -5.28
C ASP A 512 -7.29 -38.72 -4.04
N PHE A 513 -8.35 -39.49 -3.86
CA PHE A 513 -9.35 -39.24 -2.84
C PHE A 513 -8.82 -39.46 -1.41
N GLU A 514 -7.79 -40.28 -1.24
CA GLU A 514 -7.17 -40.52 0.07
C GLU A 514 -6.43 -39.26 0.55
N GLN A 515 -5.58 -38.68 -0.30
CA GLN A 515 -4.88 -37.46 0.01
C GLN A 515 -5.84 -36.27 0.15
N ALA A 516 -6.90 -36.21 -0.70
CA ALA A 516 -7.91 -35.19 -0.57
C ALA A 516 -8.62 -35.24 0.78
N GLU A 517 -9.06 -36.42 1.22
CA GLU A 517 -9.71 -36.64 2.52
C GLU A 517 -8.82 -36.23 3.68
N LYS A 518 -7.55 -36.67 3.67
CA LYS A 518 -6.56 -36.32 4.70
C LYS A 518 -6.43 -34.78 4.85
N ASN A 519 -6.34 -34.08 3.72
CA ASN A 519 -6.15 -32.63 3.74
C ASN A 519 -7.43 -31.90 4.18
N PHE A 520 -8.63 -32.31 3.73
CA PHE A 520 -9.89 -31.69 4.18
C PHE A 520 -10.17 -31.94 5.67
N ARG A 521 -9.81 -33.13 6.21
CA ARG A 521 -9.87 -33.36 7.66
C ARG A 521 -8.94 -32.39 8.41
N ARG A 522 -7.76 -32.14 7.88
CA ARG A 522 -6.83 -31.16 8.48
C ARG A 522 -7.38 -29.73 8.45
N VAL A 523 -8.13 -29.34 7.40
CA VAL A 523 -8.85 -28.04 7.39
C VAL A 523 -9.86 -27.96 8.52
N ILE A 524 -10.64 -29.04 8.77
CA ILE A 524 -11.63 -29.10 9.85
C ILE A 524 -10.95 -28.99 11.23
N GLU A 525 -9.82 -29.69 11.42
CA GLU A 525 -9.05 -29.61 12.67
C GLU A 525 -8.52 -28.22 12.96
N LEU A 526 -7.99 -27.54 11.93
CA LEU A 526 -7.41 -26.20 12.05
C LEU A 526 -8.47 -25.10 12.16
N SER A 527 -9.66 -25.32 11.58
CA SER A 527 -10.73 -24.32 11.49
C SER A 527 -12.11 -24.96 11.65
N PRO A 528 -12.45 -25.48 12.84
CA PRO A 528 -13.69 -26.22 13.07
C PRO A 528 -14.97 -25.36 12.97
N GLY A 529 -14.84 -24.04 13.02
CA GLY A 529 -15.93 -23.07 12.87
C GLY A 529 -16.25 -22.70 11.43
N ILE A 530 -15.47 -23.14 10.44
CA ILE A 530 -15.62 -22.77 9.03
C ILE A 530 -16.28 -23.91 8.24
N ASP A 531 -17.31 -23.58 7.45
CA ASP A 531 -18.12 -24.55 6.70
C ASP A 531 -17.36 -25.28 5.59
N GLN A 532 -16.35 -24.65 5.00
CA GLN A 532 -15.67 -25.11 3.79
C GLN A 532 -15.02 -26.49 3.93
N GLY A 533 -14.33 -26.74 5.07
CA GLY A 533 -13.72 -28.04 5.31
C GLY A 533 -14.76 -29.17 5.31
N TYR A 534 -15.90 -28.92 5.95
CA TYR A 534 -17.04 -29.85 5.98
C TYR A 534 -17.70 -29.99 4.62
N LEU A 535 -17.90 -28.88 3.89
CA LEU A 535 -18.44 -28.88 2.55
C LEU A 535 -17.58 -29.72 1.61
N ASN A 536 -16.27 -29.41 1.54
CA ASN A 536 -15.37 -30.08 0.60
C ASN A 536 -15.20 -31.58 0.94
N LEU A 537 -15.14 -31.94 2.22
CA LEU A 537 -15.13 -33.34 2.63
C LEU A 537 -16.46 -34.05 2.32
N GLY A 538 -17.59 -33.37 2.49
CA GLY A 538 -18.91 -33.87 2.10
C GLY A 538 -19.02 -34.10 0.60
N LEU A 539 -18.57 -33.15 -0.21
CA LEU A 539 -18.51 -33.30 -1.69
C LEU A 539 -17.58 -34.42 -2.12
N LEU A 540 -16.46 -34.59 -1.44
CA LEU A 540 -15.55 -35.73 -1.71
C LEU A 540 -16.24 -37.06 -1.47
N TYR A 541 -16.99 -37.24 -0.38
CA TYR A 541 -17.75 -38.45 -0.12
C TYR A 541 -18.92 -38.65 -1.11
N GLU A 542 -19.54 -37.56 -1.56
CA GLU A 542 -20.53 -37.64 -2.65
C GLU A 542 -19.88 -38.20 -3.95
N LEU A 543 -18.70 -37.68 -4.33
CA LEU A 543 -17.91 -38.17 -5.46
C LEU A 543 -17.50 -39.64 -5.32
N LYS A 544 -17.21 -40.10 -4.11
CA LYS A 544 -16.90 -41.51 -3.81
C LYS A 544 -18.12 -42.42 -3.80
N GLY A 545 -19.34 -41.88 -3.93
CA GLY A 545 -20.58 -42.66 -3.84
C GLY A 545 -20.93 -43.08 -2.41
N GLU A 546 -20.49 -42.32 -1.40
CA GLU A 546 -20.72 -42.58 0.02
C GLU A 546 -21.65 -41.52 0.66
N PRO A 547 -22.93 -41.44 0.25
CA PRO A 547 -23.85 -40.38 0.70
C PRO A 547 -24.13 -40.40 2.21
N SER A 548 -24.05 -41.57 2.84
CA SER A 548 -24.20 -41.72 4.30
C SER A 548 -23.12 -40.99 5.10
N LYS A 549 -21.89 -40.87 4.55
CA LYS A 549 -20.83 -40.10 5.15
C LYS A 549 -20.89 -38.62 4.74
N ALA A 550 -21.39 -38.31 3.55
CA ALA A 550 -21.52 -36.95 3.05
C ALA A 550 -22.58 -36.13 3.81
N LEU A 551 -23.75 -36.73 4.09
CA LEU A 551 -24.92 -36.07 4.66
C LEU A 551 -24.60 -35.31 5.99
N PRO A 552 -24.02 -35.95 7.02
CA PRO A 552 -23.75 -35.27 8.30
C PRO A 552 -22.75 -34.10 8.15
N LEU A 553 -21.81 -34.19 7.23
CA LEU A 553 -20.83 -33.15 6.95
C LEU A 553 -21.48 -31.94 6.26
N LEU A 554 -22.31 -32.18 5.25
CA LEU A 554 -23.05 -31.11 4.56
C LEU A 554 -24.08 -30.45 5.47
N GLU A 555 -24.71 -31.20 6.39
CA GLU A 555 -25.59 -30.62 7.41
C GLU A 555 -24.80 -29.75 8.41
N LYS A 556 -23.60 -30.16 8.80
CA LYS A 556 -22.72 -29.36 9.62
C LYS A 556 -22.28 -28.08 8.88
N ALA A 557 -21.89 -28.20 7.60
CA ALA A 557 -21.57 -27.06 6.75
C ALA A 557 -22.77 -26.10 6.62
N SER A 558 -23.99 -26.62 6.44
CA SER A 558 -25.22 -25.80 6.35
C SER A 558 -25.56 -25.10 7.66
N ARG A 559 -25.29 -25.72 8.81
CA ARG A 559 -25.45 -25.04 10.12
C ARG A 559 -24.43 -23.93 10.34
N LEU A 560 -23.19 -24.14 9.89
CA LEU A 560 -22.13 -23.12 10.01
C LEU A 560 -22.36 -21.96 9.04
N ASN A 561 -22.84 -22.24 7.81
CA ASN A 561 -23.14 -21.21 6.80
C ASN A 561 -24.46 -21.51 6.10
N PRO A 562 -25.60 -21.07 6.68
CA PRO A 562 -26.93 -21.31 6.07
C PRO A 562 -27.15 -20.60 4.73
N GLY A 563 -26.29 -19.61 4.39
CA GLY A 563 -26.34 -18.85 3.13
C GLY A 563 -25.67 -19.54 1.95
N ASN A 564 -24.88 -20.59 2.17
CA ASN A 564 -24.09 -21.22 1.11
C ASN A 564 -24.97 -21.99 0.11
N PRO A 565 -25.08 -21.52 -1.17
CA PRO A 565 -25.94 -22.12 -2.16
C PRO A 565 -25.49 -23.55 -2.56
N LYS A 566 -24.18 -23.79 -2.63
CA LYS A 566 -23.63 -25.11 -2.96
C LYS A 566 -24.01 -26.15 -1.91
N THR A 567 -23.88 -25.78 -0.63
CA THR A 567 -24.26 -26.70 0.46
C THR A 567 -25.74 -27.06 0.40
N LYS A 568 -26.63 -26.09 0.09
CA LYS A 568 -28.07 -26.36 -0.08
C LYS A 568 -28.36 -27.28 -1.26
N GLU A 569 -27.74 -27.01 -2.40
CA GLU A 569 -27.88 -27.81 -3.62
C GLU A 569 -27.52 -29.29 -3.37
N HIS A 570 -26.33 -29.52 -2.81
CA HIS A 570 -25.86 -30.89 -2.56
C HIS A 570 -26.64 -31.60 -1.45
N LEU A 571 -27.10 -30.89 -0.41
CA LEU A 571 -28.02 -31.46 0.58
C LEU A 571 -29.35 -31.89 -0.04
N GLN A 572 -29.94 -31.08 -0.91
CA GLN A 572 -31.19 -31.43 -1.60
C GLN A 572 -30.99 -32.64 -2.50
N LYS A 573 -29.88 -32.69 -3.23
CA LYS A 573 -29.55 -33.82 -4.13
C LYS A 573 -29.38 -35.14 -3.37
N ILE A 574 -28.65 -35.14 -2.23
CA ILE A 574 -28.47 -36.37 -1.44
C ILE A 574 -29.78 -36.82 -0.80
N ARG A 575 -30.61 -35.92 -0.29
CA ARG A 575 -31.91 -36.24 0.30
C ARG A 575 -32.88 -36.82 -0.75
N ALA A 576 -32.94 -36.23 -1.93
CA ALA A 576 -33.75 -36.74 -3.04
C ALA A 576 -33.27 -38.09 -3.61
N GLY A 577 -31.97 -38.38 -3.56
CA GLY A 577 -31.38 -39.65 -3.98
C GLY A 577 -31.49 -40.77 -2.94
N GLY A 578 -31.70 -40.46 -1.68
CA GLY A 578 -31.91 -41.42 -0.58
C GLY A 578 -33.36 -41.89 -0.45
N GLU A 579 -34.32 -41.31 -1.18
CA GLU A 579 -35.73 -41.74 -1.27
C GLU A 579 -35.98 -42.72 -2.41
N LYS A 580 -34.95 -43.12 -3.17
CA LYS A 580 -35.01 -44.17 -4.17
C LYS A 580 -34.26 -45.40 -3.69
#